data_1376379ef7b765843cb63bb822bd8081
#
_entry.id   1376379ef7b765843cb63bb822bd8081
#
_cell.length_a   1.000
_cell.length_b   1.000
_cell.length_c   1.000
_cell.angle_alpha   90.00
_cell.angle_beta   90.00
_cell.angle_gamma   90.00
#
_symmetry.space_group_name_H-M   'P 1'
#
loop_
_entity.id
_entity.type
_entity.pdbx_description
1 polymer ?
#
loop_
_entity_poly.entity_id
_entity_poly.type
_entity_poly.pdbx_seq_one_letter_code
_entity_poly.pdbx_strand_id
1 'polypeptide(L)'
;LGLTLVPADIRTLSQLHQAIDPLPGDIDAIFMPHDAMLASNTRAIVAVAAVRGVPTSTPHREGVAQGALFSYGFNLYAVGRQAARLADQILSGTPATDLPIETAELDMTVNLAVADYLNLSVPEDMLRHARIAGRVGE
;
A
#
# COMPACT_ATOMS: atom_id res chain seq x y z
N LEU A 1 -9.52 -18.34 -0.33
CA LEU A 1 -8.76 -17.67 -1.41
C LEU A 1 -7.62 -18.54 -1.97
N GLY A 2 -7.27 -19.66 -1.31
CA GLY A 2 -6.18 -20.56 -1.74
C GLY A 2 -4.76 -19.96 -1.65
N LEU A 3 -4.56 -18.92 -0.84
CA LEU A 3 -3.27 -18.30 -0.59
C LEU A 3 -2.56 -18.96 0.59
N THR A 4 -1.27 -19.20 0.46
CA THR A 4 -0.39 -19.60 1.56
C THR A 4 0.39 -18.39 2.04
N LEU A 5 0.31 -18.06 3.34
CA LEU A 5 1.09 -16.98 3.92
C LEU A 5 2.39 -17.52 4.49
N VAL A 6 3.50 -16.91 4.10
CA VAL A 6 4.83 -17.14 4.66
C VAL A 6 5.20 -15.90 5.48
N PRO A 7 4.98 -15.90 6.81
CA PRO A 7 5.23 -14.72 7.62
C PRO A 7 6.73 -14.46 7.81
N ALA A 8 7.13 -13.19 7.68
CA ALA A 8 8.45 -12.71 8.07
C ALA A 8 8.25 -11.78 9.29
N ASP A 9 8.59 -12.27 10.49
CA ASP A 9 8.51 -11.47 11.72
C ASP A 9 9.73 -10.54 11.80
N ILE A 10 9.51 -9.25 11.57
CA ILE A 10 10.54 -8.22 11.49
C ILE A 10 10.28 -7.17 12.56
N ARG A 11 11.22 -7.03 13.50
CA ARG A 11 11.12 -6.09 14.63
C ARG A 11 12.19 -5.00 14.60
N THR A 12 13.19 -5.15 13.75
CA THR A 12 14.31 -4.20 13.62
C THR A 12 14.68 -4.01 12.17
N LEU A 13 15.30 -2.87 11.84
CA LEU A 13 15.79 -2.60 10.49
C LEU A 13 16.84 -3.62 10.02
N SER A 14 17.67 -4.12 10.94
CA SER A 14 18.65 -5.19 10.62
C SER A 14 17.95 -6.49 10.22
N GLN A 15 16.87 -6.86 10.91
CA GLN A 15 16.05 -8.03 10.55
C GLN A 15 15.34 -7.83 9.21
N LEU A 16 14.87 -6.60 8.91
CA LEU A 16 14.29 -6.28 7.61
C LEU A 16 15.29 -6.56 6.49
N HIS A 17 16.51 -6.05 6.60
CA HIS A 17 17.55 -6.28 5.58
C HIS A 17 17.90 -7.77 5.45
N GLN A 18 17.98 -8.49 6.57
CA GLN A 18 18.24 -9.93 6.57
C GLN A 18 17.08 -10.75 5.98
N ALA A 19 15.84 -10.30 6.13
CA ALA A 19 14.66 -11.00 5.62
C ALA A 19 14.44 -10.78 4.12
N ILE A 20 14.81 -9.60 3.60
CA ILE A 20 14.65 -9.28 2.18
C ILE A 20 15.63 -10.08 1.30
N ASP A 21 16.86 -10.27 1.76
CA ASP A 21 17.90 -10.91 0.96
C ASP A 21 17.68 -12.42 0.75
N PRO A 22 17.30 -13.20 1.77
CA PRO A 22 17.01 -14.63 1.63
C PRO A 22 15.52 -14.93 1.46
N LEU A 23 14.74 -14.09 0.77
CA LEU A 23 13.34 -14.42 0.47
C LEU A 23 13.26 -15.82 -0.18
N PRO A 24 12.33 -16.69 0.25
CA PRO A 24 12.12 -17.97 -0.37
C PRO A 24 12.00 -17.85 -1.88
N GLY A 25 12.60 -18.78 -2.62
CA GLY A 25 12.63 -18.71 -4.10
C GLY A 25 11.30 -18.98 -4.78
N ASP A 26 10.30 -19.41 -4.01
CA ASP A 26 8.97 -19.85 -4.44
C ASP A 26 7.83 -18.91 -3.99
N ILE A 27 8.13 -17.67 -3.58
CA ILE A 27 7.10 -16.69 -3.27
C ILE A 27 6.58 -15.99 -4.54
N ASP A 28 5.25 -15.85 -4.62
CA ASP A 28 4.58 -15.21 -5.76
C ASP A 28 4.36 -13.70 -5.55
N ALA A 29 4.35 -13.22 -4.31
CA ALA A 29 4.13 -11.81 -3.99
C ALA A 29 4.63 -11.45 -2.59
N ILE A 30 4.93 -10.17 -2.37
CA ILE A 30 5.21 -9.60 -1.04
C ILE A 30 4.05 -8.69 -0.65
N PHE A 31 3.43 -9.00 0.49
CA PHE A 31 2.43 -8.16 1.12
C PHE A 31 3.05 -7.36 2.27
N MET A 32 2.99 -6.04 2.18
CA MET A 32 3.43 -5.13 3.25
C MET A 32 2.22 -4.64 4.04
N PRO A 33 2.07 -5.03 5.31
CA PRO A 33 1.03 -4.48 6.18
C PRO A 33 1.31 -3.01 6.55
N HIS A 34 0.32 -2.37 7.18
CA HIS A 34 0.45 -1.00 7.67
C HIS A 34 1.40 -0.96 8.87
N ASP A 35 2.65 -0.57 8.62
CA ASP A 35 3.72 -0.44 9.61
C ASP A 35 4.68 0.70 9.24
N ALA A 36 5.10 1.50 10.22
CA ALA A 36 5.93 2.69 10.00
C ALA A 36 7.35 2.32 9.51
N MET A 37 7.93 1.23 10.01
CA MET A 37 9.25 0.77 9.59
C MET A 37 9.21 0.27 8.14
N LEU A 38 8.19 -0.51 7.77
CA LEU A 38 8.01 -0.97 6.39
C LEU A 38 7.75 0.21 5.45
N ALA A 39 6.91 1.16 5.84
CA ALA A 39 6.62 2.36 5.05
C ALA A 39 7.88 3.18 4.78
N SER A 40 8.72 3.37 5.80
CA SER A 40 10.00 4.10 5.66
C SER A 40 11.03 3.37 4.80
N ASN A 41 10.90 2.07 4.61
CA ASN A 41 11.84 1.23 3.85
C ASN A 41 11.22 0.63 2.57
N THR A 42 10.04 1.07 2.17
CA THR A 42 9.31 0.54 1.01
C THR A 42 10.20 0.50 -0.24
N ARG A 43 10.97 1.55 -0.52
CA ARG A 43 11.87 1.61 -1.68
C ARG A 43 12.89 0.47 -1.69
N ALA A 44 13.50 0.14 -0.55
CA ALA A 44 14.48 -0.93 -0.44
C ALA A 44 13.82 -2.30 -0.67
N ILE A 45 12.64 -2.52 -0.08
CA ILE A 45 11.86 -3.76 -0.24
C ILE A 45 11.49 -3.96 -1.71
N VAL A 46 10.93 -2.94 -2.34
CA VAL A 46 10.51 -2.96 -3.74
C VAL A 46 11.69 -3.20 -4.68
N ALA A 47 12.85 -2.57 -4.42
CA ALA A 47 14.04 -2.76 -5.26
C ALA A 47 14.52 -4.22 -5.26
N VAL A 48 14.55 -4.88 -4.10
CA VAL A 48 14.94 -6.31 -4.01
C VAL A 48 13.90 -7.20 -4.67
N ALA A 49 12.60 -6.93 -4.44
CA ALA A 49 11.51 -7.67 -5.06
C ALA A 49 11.54 -7.56 -6.60
N ALA A 50 11.81 -6.37 -7.13
CA ALA A 50 11.89 -6.11 -8.57
C ALA A 50 13.02 -6.93 -9.24
N VAL A 51 14.19 -7.05 -8.61
CA VAL A 51 15.31 -7.88 -9.12
C VAL A 51 14.90 -9.35 -9.24
N ARG A 52 13.98 -9.80 -8.40
CA ARG A 52 13.47 -11.18 -8.39
C ARG A 52 12.20 -11.37 -9.23
N GLY A 53 11.67 -10.31 -9.81
CA GLY A 53 10.40 -10.36 -10.54
C GLY A 53 9.18 -10.59 -9.65
N VAL A 54 9.28 -10.28 -8.34
CA VAL A 54 8.21 -10.52 -7.36
C VAL A 54 7.39 -9.24 -7.17
N PRO A 55 6.07 -9.24 -7.43
CA PRO A 55 5.20 -8.11 -7.20
C PRO A 55 5.07 -7.79 -5.71
N THR A 56 4.93 -6.50 -5.40
CA THR A 56 4.75 -6.02 -4.04
C THR A 56 3.47 -5.23 -3.88
N SER A 57 2.81 -5.35 -2.74
CA SER A 57 1.70 -4.49 -2.34
C SER A 57 2.07 -3.63 -1.14
N THR A 58 1.50 -2.42 -1.07
CA THR A 58 1.70 -1.48 0.04
C THR A 58 0.36 -0.96 0.56
N PRO A 59 0.29 -0.51 1.82
CA PRO A 59 -0.93 0.10 2.35
C PRO A 59 -1.12 1.56 1.88
N HIS A 60 -0.11 2.19 1.26
CA HIS A 60 -0.13 3.59 0.86
C HIS A 60 0.26 3.77 -0.60
N ARG A 61 -0.42 4.68 -1.28
CA ARG A 61 -0.15 5.02 -2.70
C ARG A 61 1.28 5.52 -2.96
N GLU A 62 1.91 6.12 -1.95
CA GLU A 62 3.30 6.56 -2.02
C GLU A 62 4.27 5.40 -2.29
N GLY A 63 3.94 4.19 -1.82
CA GLY A 63 4.69 2.98 -2.12
C GLY A 63 4.59 2.58 -3.60
N VAL A 64 3.45 2.86 -4.24
CA VAL A 64 3.27 2.64 -5.68
C VAL A 64 4.18 3.57 -6.49
N ALA A 65 4.33 4.83 -6.07
CA ALA A 65 5.29 5.75 -6.66
C ALA A 65 6.76 5.33 -6.46
N GLN A 66 7.04 4.46 -5.48
CA GLN A 66 8.35 3.88 -5.22
C GLN A 66 8.59 2.55 -5.96
N GLY A 67 7.61 2.08 -6.75
CA GLY A 67 7.70 0.91 -7.60
C GLY A 67 6.92 -0.32 -7.11
N ALA A 68 6.07 -0.21 -6.09
CA ALA A 68 5.16 -1.29 -5.77
C ALA A 68 4.11 -1.48 -6.88
N LEU A 69 3.62 -2.71 -7.06
CA LEU A 69 2.62 -3.02 -8.06
C LEU A 69 1.29 -2.36 -7.76
N PHE A 70 0.84 -2.43 -6.50
CA PHE A 70 -0.40 -1.79 -6.10
C PHE A 70 -0.39 -1.36 -4.63
N SER A 71 -1.32 -0.48 -4.32
CA SER A 71 -1.68 -0.16 -2.94
C SER A 71 -3.18 -0.34 -2.73
N TYR A 72 -3.53 -0.76 -1.52
CA TYR A 72 -4.89 -0.75 -1.03
C TYR A 72 -4.89 -0.29 0.41
N GLY A 73 -5.41 0.91 0.67
CA GLY A 73 -5.38 1.48 2.00
C GLY A 73 -6.01 2.87 2.08
N PHE A 74 -5.79 3.55 3.18
CA PHE A 74 -6.40 4.85 3.45
C PHE A 74 -5.75 5.97 2.64
N ASN A 75 -6.60 6.86 2.13
CA ASN A 75 -6.15 8.15 1.64
C ASN A 75 -5.94 9.09 2.83
N LEU A 76 -4.69 9.26 3.25
CA LEU A 76 -4.34 10.05 4.44
C LEU A 76 -4.79 11.52 4.33
N TYR A 77 -4.82 12.09 3.13
CA TYR A 77 -5.33 13.45 2.92
C TYR A 77 -6.85 13.51 3.14
N ALA A 78 -7.60 12.52 2.65
CA ALA A 78 -9.06 12.43 2.88
C ALA A 78 -9.37 12.24 4.38
N VAL A 79 -8.59 11.39 5.07
CA VAL A 79 -8.68 11.22 6.53
C VAL A 79 -8.43 12.53 7.27
N GLY A 80 -7.41 13.29 6.89
CA GLY A 80 -7.13 14.60 7.48
C GLY A 80 -8.29 15.61 7.27
N ARG A 81 -8.88 15.66 6.08
CA ARG A 81 -10.06 16.50 5.80
C ARG A 81 -11.28 16.07 6.61
N GLN A 82 -11.51 14.78 6.75
CA GLN A 82 -12.60 14.22 7.55
C GLN A 82 -12.44 14.61 9.03
N ALA A 83 -11.23 14.45 9.57
CA ALA A 83 -10.92 14.86 10.94
C ALA A 83 -11.10 16.37 11.16
N ALA A 84 -10.65 17.20 10.21
CA ALA A 84 -10.83 18.66 10.28
C ALA A 84 -12.31 19.06 10.29
N ARG A 85 -13.15 18.41 9.49
CA ARG A 85 -14.60 18.67 9.47
C ARG A 85 -15.25 18.30 10.81
N LEU A 86 -14.90 17.15 11.39
CA LEU A 86 -15.43 16.75 12.70
C LEU A 86 -14.96 17.71 13.82
N ALA A 87 -13.71 18.14 13.77
CA ALA A 87 -13.17 19.13 14.71
C ALA A 87 -13.90 20.47 14.61
N ASP A 88 -14.19 20.94 13.39
CA ASP A 88 -14.95 22.17 13.16
C ASP A 88 -16.35 22.11 13.75
N GLN A 89 -17.05 20.98 13.61
CA GLN A 89 -18.37 20.78 14.22
C GLN A 89 -18.31 20.84 15.75
N ILE A 90 -17.28 20.24 16.37
CA ILE A 90 -17.09 20.29 17.83
C ILE A 90 -16.80 21.73 18.28
N LEU A 91 -15.91 22.43 17.59
CA LEU A 91 -15.58 23.83 17.91
C LEU A 91 -16.80 24.78 17.69
N SER A 92 -17.68 24.42 16.80
CA SER A 92 -18.96 25.15 16.57
C SER A 92 -20.06 24.82 17.59
N GLY A 93 -19.76 23.94 18.58
CA GLY A 93 -20.65 23.65 19.71
C GLY A 93 -21.42 22.33 19.63
N THR A 94 -21.16 21.49 18.61
CA THR A 94 -21.75 20.13 18.56
C THR A 94 -21.04 19.24 19.56
N PRO A 95 -21.71 18.59 20.51
CA PRO A 95 -21.09 17.65 21.43
C PRO A 95 -20.42 16.49 20.64
N ALA A 96 -19.22 16.09 21.03
CA ALA A 96 -18.52 14.98 20.37
C ALA A 96 -19.31 13.66 20.41
N THR A 97 -20.14 13.47 21.42
CA THR A 97 -21.05 12.31 21.59
C THR A 97 -22.15 12.24 20.52
N ASP A 98 -22.48 13.37 19.91
CA ASP A 98 -23.56 13.46 18.91
C ASP A 98 -23.01 13.28 17.46
N LEU A 99 -21.69 13.23 17.33
CA LEU A 99 -21.06 13.01 16.03
C LEU A 99 -20.98 11.52 15.70
N PRO A 100 -21.24 11.13 14.45
CA PRO A 100 -21.10 9.73 14.03
C PRO A 100 -19.65 9.28 14.04
N ILE A 101 -19.41 8.00 14.37
CA ILE A 101 -18.13 7.35 14.09
C ILE A 101 -18.06 7.12 12.58
N GLU A 102 -17.06 7.69 11.96
CA GLU A 102 -16.82 7.56 10.51
C GLU A 102 -15.59 6.69 10.25
N THR A 103 -15.69 5.86 9.23
CA THR A 103 -14.55 5.08 8.72
C THR A 103 -13.91 5.83 7.56
N ALA A 104 -12.58 5.70 7.45
CA ALA A 104 -11.87 6.25 6.31
C ALA A 104 -12.19 5.46 5.03
N GLU A 105 -12.26 6.16 3.91
CA GLU A 105 -12.38 5.53 2.61
C GLU A 105 -11.07 4.84 2.22
N LEU A 106 -11.20 3.66 1.61
CA LEU A 106 -10.07 2.91 1.08
C LEU A 106 -9.89 3.25 -0.39
N ASP A 107 -8.66 3.59 -0.76
CA ASP A 107 -8.26 3.83 -2.15
C ASP A 107 -7.39 2.68 -2.66
N MET A 108 -7.61 2.28 -3.90
CA MET A 108 -6.71 1.39 -4.64
C MET A 108 -5.91 2.20 -5.66
N THR A 109 -4.61 1.96 -5.73
CA THR A 109 -3.75 2.48 -6.79
C THR A 109 -2.97 1.34 -7.42
N VAL A 110 -2.89 1.29 -8.75
CA VAL A 110 -2.16 0.27 -9.51
C VAL A 110 -1.11 0.92 -10.39
N ASN A 111 0.09 0.36 -10.43
CA ASN A 111 1.19 0.78 -11.28
C ASN A 111 1.24 -0.10 -12.54
N LEU A 112 0.76 0.42 -13.67
CA LEU A 112 0.73 -0.33 -14.92
C LEU A 112 2.13 -0.58 -15.49
N ALA A 113 3.08 0.35 -15.31
CA ALA A 113 4.45 0.12 -15.77
C ALA A 113 5.12 -1.04 -15.02
N VAL A 114 4.83 -1.21 -13.73
CA VAL A 114 5.30 -2.38 -12.96
C VAL A 114 4.58 -3.64 -13.38
N ALA A 115 3.28 -3.58 -13.63
CA ALA A 115 2.52 -4.73 -14.15
C ALA A 115 3.10 -5.21 -15.48
N ASP A 116 3.36 -4.30 -16.41
CA ASP A 116 3.96 -4.60 -17.71
C ASP A 116 5.38 -5.18 -17.55
N TYR A 117 6.20 -4.59 -16.69
CA TYR A 117 7.56 -5.09 -16.40
C TYR A 117 7.55 -6.53 -15.86
N LEU A 118 6.57 -6.85 -15.02
CA LEU A 118 6.39 -8.18 -14.43
C LEU A 118 5.59 -9.15 -15.32
N ASN A 119 5.15 -8.71 -16.51
CA ASN A 119 4.26 -9.45 -17.43
C ASN A 119 2.96 -9.90 -16.73
N LEU A 120 2.40 -9.04 -15.87
CA LEU A 120 1.15 -9.29 -15.17
C LEU A 120 -0.02 -8.58 -15.84
N SER A 121 -1.10 -9.32 -16.08
CA SER A 121 -2.35 -8.74 -16.56
C SER A 121 -3.18 -8.26 -15.39
N VAL A 122 -3.53 -6.96 -15.38
CA VAL A 122 -4.41 -6.39 -14.35
C VAL A 122 -5.87 -6.52 -14.84
N PRO A 123 -6.76 -7.16 -14.05
CA PRO A 123 -8.16 -7.33 -14.43
C PRO A 123 -8.88 -5.99 -14.65
N GLU A 124 -9.76 -5.94 -15.65
CA GLU A 124 -10.49 -4.70 -16.00
C GLU A 124 -11.37 -4.17 -14.85
N ASP A 125 -11.95 -5.06 -14.05
CA ASP A 125 -12.75 -4.66 -12.89
C ASP A 125 -11.90 -3.96 -11.82
N MET A 126 -10.67 -4.38 -11.61
CA MET A 126 -9.72 -3.65 -10.76
C MET A 126 -9.38 -2.28 -11.36
N LEU A 127 -9.12 -2.20 -12.67
CA LEU A 127 -8.79 -0.95 -13.34
C LEU A 127 -9.92 0.10 -13.29
N ARG A 128 -11.17 -0.34 -13.28
CA ARG A 128 -12.34 0.57 -13.15
C ARG A 128 -12.43 1.26 -11.79
N HIS A 129 -11.88 0.66 -10.75
CA HIS A 129 -11.98 1.16 -9.37
C HIS A 129 -10.66 1.69 -8.83
N ALA A 130 -9.54 1.44 -9.53
CA ALA A 130 -8.22 1.86 -9.13
C ALA A 130 -7.82 3.22 -9.71
N ARG A 131 -7.00 3.95 -8.99
CA ARG A 131 -6.18 5.02 -9.56
C ARG A 131 -5.03 4.40 -10.33
N ILE A 132 -4.76 4.89 -11.50
CA ILE A 132 -3.68 4.37 -12.33
C ILE A 132 -2.44 5.25 -12.14
N ALA A 133 -1.31 4.60 -11.84
CA ALA A 133 0.01 5.20 -11.82
C ALA A 133 0.90 4.55 -12.90
N GLY A 134 1.96 5.24 -13.33
CA GLY A 134 2.94 4.68 -14.26
C GLY A 134 2.42 4.48 -15.67
N ARG A 135 1.55 5.33 -16.18
CA ARG A 135 1.26 5.35 -17.62
C ARG A 135 2.49 5.78 -18.39
N VAL A 136 2.82 5.03 -19.44
CA VAL A 136 3.89 5.42 -20.36
C VAL A 136 3.51 6.76 -20.99
N GLY A 137 4.19 7.86 -20.59
CA GLY A 137 3.97 9.20 -21.12
C GLY A 137 3.62 10.30 -20.09
N GLU A 138 3.64 10.00 -18.78
CA GLU A 138 3.57 11.03 -17.71
C GLU A 138 4.91 11.20 -17.03
#